data_44d02767de7c01b589e17fa7c39d5cf7
#
_entry.id   44d02767de7c01b589e17fa7c39d5cf7
#
_cell.length_a   1.000
_cell.length_b   1.000
_cell.length_c   1.000
_cell.angle_alpha   90.00
_cell.angle_beta   90.00
_cell.angle_gamma   90.00
#
_symmetry.space_group_name_H-M   'P 1'
#
loop_
_entity.id
_entity.type
_entity.pdbx_description
1 polymer ?
#
loop_
_entity_poly.entity_id
_entity_poly.type
_entity_poly.pdbx_seq_one_letter_code
_entity_poly.pdbx_strand_id
1 'polypeptide(L)'
;RRLGLPLQPPDLPVPPLPEEDRVDLTHLPAFAIDDEGSQDPDDAVFAEKVEGGFRLFVHVADVAALVPPKSPLDEEALRRGANLYLPEGTVPMLPPAVTEALGLGLREVSPALTFELWVSEEGELLEERVYPSWVRVTRLTYREALGVEALRPLEALAEAFRAKRLAAGALEIALPEVKVRVEGEEVRITPLPPYPSRVWVREAMLLAGYAAAHLAVREGLPFPFATQEAPARRVEGEGLPLEGFPLKPKD
;
A
#
# COMPACT_ATOMS: atom_id res chain seq x y z
N ARG A 1 -0.60 28.05 5.68
CA ARG A 1 0.31 29.01 6.37
C ARG A 1 0.22 28.92 7.91
N ARG A 2 -0.94 28.66 8.52
CA ARG A 2 -1.09 28.55 9.99
C ARG A 2 -0.38 27.35 10.62
N LEU A 3 -0.18 26.26 9.86
CA LEU A 3 0.44 25.00 10.36
C LEU A 3 1.92 24.90 10.01
N GLY A 4 2.52 25.89 9.32
CA GLY A 4 3.92 25.84 8.91
C GLY A 4 4.28 24.72 7.93
N LEU A 5 3.28 24.10 7.29
CA LEU A 5 3.51 22.99 6.36
C LEU A 5 4.17 23.50 5.08
N PRO A 6 5.19 22.78 4.55
CA PRO A 6 5.77 23.09 3.26
C PRO A 6 4.76 22.76 2.15
N LEU A 7 4.43 23.76 1.31
CA LEU A 7 3.48 23.59 0.21
C LEU A 7 4.16 23.36 -1.16
N GLN A 8 5.48 23.31 -1.18
CA GLN A 8 6.25 23.03 -2.38
C GLN A 8 6.92 21.66 -2.26
N PRO A 9 7.08 20.93 -3.37
CA PRO A 9 7.92 19.72 -3.40
C PRO A 9 9.33 20.04 -2.89
N PRO A 10 10.07 19.05 -2.36
CA PRO A 10 11.49 19.24 -2.07
C PRO A 10 12.27 19.49 -3.37
N ASP A 11 13.19 20.45 -3.32
CA ASP A 11 14.15 20.73 -4.41
C ASP A 11 15.54 20.23 -3.98
N LEU A 12 15.73 18.93 -4.10
CA LEU A 12 16.97 18.24 -3.76
C LEU A 12 17.39 17.34 -4.92
N PRO A 13 18.73 17.21 -5.17
CA PRO A 13 19.21 16.29 -6.19
C PRO A 13 18.91 14.85 -5.80
N VAL A 14 18.49 14.06 -6.79
CA VAL A 14 18.24 12.63 -6.64
C VAL A 14 19.42 11.87 -7.21
N PRO A 15 20.07 10.99 -6.44
CA PRO A 15 21.19 10.19 -6.94
C PRO A 15 20.71 9.20 -8.00
N PRO A 16 21.61 8.70 -8.86
CA PRO A 16 21.28 7.57 -9.72
C PRO A 16 20.97 6.32 -8.88
N LEU A 17 20.16 5.42 -9.43
CA LEU A 17 19.93 4.12 -8.80
C LEU A 17 21.25 3.36 -8.71
N PRO A 18 21.64 2.84 -7.53
CA PRO A 18 22.89 2.11 -7.38
C PRO A 18 22.86 0.79 -8.19
N GLU A 19 24.04 0.38 -8.65
CA GLU A 19 24.23 -0.95 -9.19
C GLU A 19 24.21 -1.95 -8.02
N GLU A 20 23.23 -2.81 -8.01
CA GLU A 20 23.10 -3.89 -7.03
C GLU A 20 22.45 -5.12 -7.68
N ASP A 21 22.74 -6.29 -7.14
CA ASP A 21 22.13 -7.52 -7.60
C ASP A 21 20.64 -7.54 -7.23
N ARG A 22 19.78 -7.58 -8.24
CA ARG A 22 18.33 -7.68 -8.11
C ARG A 22 17.81 -8.92 -8.83
N VAL A 23 16.89 -9.61 -8.21
CA VAL A 23 16.23 -10.77 -8.84
C VAL A 23 15.38 -10.29 -10.00
N ASP A 24 15.54 -10.89 -11.17
CA ASP A 24 14.71 -10.57 -12.34
C ASP A 24 13.37 -11.31 -12.26
N LEU A 25 12.31 -10.56 -11.96
CA LEU A 25 10.92 -10.99 -11.94
C LEU A 25 10.10 -10.37 -13.10
N THR A 26 10.75 -9.79 -14.11
CA THR A 26 10.07 -9.14 -15.24
C THR A 26 9.24 -10.09 -16.10
N HIS A 27 9.44 -11.39 -15.92
CA HIS A 27 8.69 -12.47 -16.59
C HIS A 27 7.39 -12.83 -15.87
N LEU A 28 7.21 -12.40 -14.60
CA LEU A 28 5.97 -12.59 -13.85
C LEU A 28 5.02 -11.40 -14.04
N PRO A 29 3.71 -11.62 -14.05
CA PRO A 29 2.76 -10.53 -13.95
C PRO A 29 2.93 -9.76 -12.65
N ALA A 30 2.75 -8.44 -12.68
CA ALA A 30 2.63 -7.60 -11.50
C ALA A 30 1.64 -6.47 -11.80
N PHE A 31 0.72 -6.20 -10.88
CA PHE A 31 -0.36 -5.23 -11.09
C PHE A 31 -0.35 -4.17 -10.00
N ALA A 32 -0.09 -2.92 -10.37
CA ALA A 32 -0.34 -1.76 -9.51
C ALA A 32 -1.81 -1.35 -9.67
N ILE A 33 -2.60 -1.52 -8.62
CA ILE A 33 -4.06 -1.33 -8.65
C ILE A 33 -4.42 -0.18 -7.74
N ASP A 34 -4.94 0.91 -8.31
CA ASP A 34 -5.17 2.17 -7.60
C ASP A 34 -6.42 2.91 -8.11
N ASP A 35 -6.69 4.06 -7.53
CA ASP A 35 -7.72 4.96 -8.02
C ASP A 35 -7.33 5.61 -9.35
N GLU A 36 -8.33 5.94 -10.15
CA GLU A 36 -8.12 6.66 -11.40
C GLU A 36 -7.34 7.95 -11.18
N GLY A 37 -6.24 8.10 -11.96
CA GLY A 37 -5.37 9.28 -11.91
C GLY A 37 -4.34 9.27 -10.77
N SER A 38 -4.11 8.12 -10.10
CA SER A 38 -2.95 7.96 -9.19
C SER A 38 -1.65 8.25 -9.94
N GLN A 39 -0.76 9.03 -9.29
CA GLN A 39 0.50 9.48 -9.85
C GLN A 39 1.73 8.89 -9.13
N ASP A 40 1.51 8.27 -7.99
CA ASP A 40 2.53 7.71 -7.09
C ASP A 40 2.27 6.22 -6.77
N PRO A 41 2.32 5.32 -7.79
CA PRO A 41 2.10 3.90 -7.57
C PRO A 41 3.28 3.31 -6.80
N ASP A 42 3.06 2.95 -5.54
CA ASP A 42 4.08 2.49 -4.59
C ASP A 42 3.99 0.99 -4.28
N ASP A 43 2.91 0.31 -4.65
CA ASP A 43 2.77 -1.14 -4.53
C ASP A 43 2.24 -1.80 -5.82
N ALA A 44 2.60 -3.06 -6.00
CA ALA A 44 2.05 -3.93 -7.03
C ALA A 44 1.94 -5.35 -6.50
N VAL A 45 0.92 -6.07 -6.94
CA VAL A 45 0.56 -7.38 -6.41
C VAL A 45 0.34 -8.41 -7.51
N PHE A 46 0.67 -9.66 -7.22
CA PHE A 46 0.32 -10.82 -8.04
C PHE A 46 0.26 -12.06 -7.16
N ALA A 47 -0.68 -12.95 -7.43
CA ALA A 47 -0.75 -14.24 -6.76
C ALA A 47 -0.98 -15.35 -7.78
N GLU A 48 -0.41 -16.51 -7.52
CA GLU A 48 -0.66 -17.75 -8.26
C GLU A 48 -1.12 -18.85 -7.31
N LYS A 49 -1.94 -19.76 -7.82
CA LYS A 49 -2.34 -20.97 -7.10
C LYS A 49 -1.21 -21.98 -7.18
N VAL A 50 -0.81 -22.53 -6.03
CA VAL A 50 0.18 -23.59 -5.91
C VAL A 50 -0.39 -24.78 -5.16
N GLU A 51 0.34 -25.90 -5.09
CA GLU A 51 -0.09 -27.03 -4.26
C GLU A 51 -0.17 -26.62 -2.78
N GLY A 52 -1.33 -26.83 -2.17
CA GLY A 52 -1.59 -26.50 -0.77
C GLY A 52 -1.89 -25.03 -0.47
N GLY A 53 -2.03 -24.18 -1.49
CA GLY A 53 -2.37 -22.78 -1.23
C GLY A 53 -2.03 -21.82 -2.36
N PHE A 54 -1.36 -20.73 -1.99
CA PHE A 54 -1.05 -19.62 -2.87
C PHE A 54 0.41 -19.18 -2.71
N ARG A 55 0.98 -18.67 -3.78
CA ARG A 55 2.22 -17.90 -3.76
C ARG A 55 1.89 -16.47 -4.12
N LEU A 56 2.07 -15.56 -3.15
CA LEU A 56 1.78 -14.14 -3.29
C LEU A 56 3.07 -13.37 -3.49
N PHE A 57 3.09 -12.46 -4.44
CA PHE A 57 4.12 -11.46 -4.62
C PHE A 57 3.53 -10.09 -4.30
N VAL A 58 4.14 -9.39 -3.37
CA VAL A 58 3.88 -7.98 -3.09
C VAL A 58 5.16 -7.22 -3.37
N HIS A 59 5.12 -6.35 -4.35
CA HIS A 59 6.23 -5.49 -4.74
C HIS A 59 5.99 -4.11 -4.16
N VAL A 60 6.97 -3.54 -3.49
CA VAL A 60 6.92 -2.19 -2.94
C VAL A 60 8.03 -1.37 -3.59
N ALA A 61 7.75 -0.13 -3.95
CA ALA A 61 8.75 0.79 -4.48
C ALA A 61 9.96 0.88 -3.54
N ASP A 62 11.16 0.61 -4.06
CA ASP A 62 12.37 0.50 -3.23
C ASP A 62 12.98 1.89 -2.95
N VAL A 63 12.31 2.64 -2.06
CA VAL A 63 12.72 4.00 -1.72
C VAL A 63 14.12 4.04 -1.11
N ALA A 64 14.51 3.03 -0.34
CA ALA A 64 15.82 2.97 0.31
C ALA A 64 16.97 2.92 -0.70
N ALA A 65 16.75 2.43 -1.93
CA ALA A 65 17.75 2.42 -2.98
C ALA A 65 18.18 3.83 -3.43
N LEU A 66 17.28 4.83 -3.37
CA LEU A 66 17.58 6.22 -3.74
C LEU A 66 17.72 7.17 -2.55
N VAL A 67 17.26 6.76 -1.37
CA VAL A 67 17.25 7.59 -0.15
C VAL A 67 18.12 6.91 0.93
N PRO A 68 19.45 7.01 0.82
CA PRO A 68 20.34 6.45 1.84
C PRO A 68 20.09 7.10 3.21
N PRO A 69 20.23 6.34 4.31
CA PRO A 69 20.11 6.87 5.66
C PRO A 69 21.01 8.08 5.90
N LYS A 70 20.48 9.13 6.54
CA LYS A 70 21.17 10.40 6.85
C LYS A 70 21.61 11.22 5.62
N SER A 71 21.10 10.89 4.44
CA SER A 71 21.25 11.74 3.26
C SER A 71 20.37 12.99 3.38
N PRO A 72 20.63 14.06 2.60
CA PRO A 72 19.74 15.23 2.57
C PRO A 72 18.30 14.88 2.19
N LEU A 73 18.07 13.85 1.38
CA LEU A 73 16.73 13.33 1.05
C LEU A 73 16.06 12.69 2.26
N ASP A 74 16.79 11.87 3.03
CA ASP A 74 16.29 11.22 4.24
C ASP A 74 15.93 12.25 5.33
N GLU A 75 16.81 13.24 5.55
CA GLU A 75 16.56 14.32 6.51
C GLU A 75 15.34 15.17 6.13
N GLU A 76 15.17 15.49 4.84
CA GLU A 76 14.00 16.22 4.36
C GLU A 76 12.72 15.40 4.46
N ALA A 77 12.78 14.10 4.12
CA ALA A 77 11.67 13.17 4.27
C ALA A 77 11.25 13.04 5.74
N LEU A 78 12.21 12.90 6.65
CA LEU A 78 11.97 12.85 8.11
C LEU A 78 11.30 14.15 8.60
N ARG A 79 11.75 15.31 8.11
CA ARG A 79 11.19 16.61 8.48
C ARG A 79 9.74 16.77 7.99
N ARG A 80 9.41 16.24 6.82
CA ARG A 80 8.04 16.30 6.24
C ARG A 80 7.12 15.25 6.86
N GLY A 81 7.62 14.04 7.06
CA GLY A 81 6.92 12.93 7.70
C GLY A 81 5.89 12.20 6.84
N ALA A 82 5.33 12.84 5.81
CA ALA A 82 4.34 12.24 4.92
C ALA A 82 4.14 13.07 3.64
N ASN A 83 3.54 12.46 2.61
CA ASN A 83 2.89 13.18 1.54
C ASN A 83 1.63 13.90 2.09
N LEU A 84 1.37 15.11 1.60
CA LEU A 84 0.17 15.85 1.95
C LEU A 84 -0.80 15.79 0.75
N TYR A 85 -1.88 15.04 0.92
CA TYR A 85 -2.96 14.96 -0.05
C TYR A 85 -4.00 16.04 0.27
N LEU A 86 -3.98 17.10 -0.52
CA LEU A 86 -4.89 18.24 -0.37
C LEU A 86 -5.93 18.21 -1.50
N PRO A 87 -7.12 18.81 -1.31
CA PRO A 87 -8.11 18.94 -2.37
C PRO A 87 -7.58 19.67 -3.63
N GLU A 88 -6.61 20.56 -3.46
CA GLU A 88 -5.96 21.34 -4.52
C GLU A 88 -4.83 20.56 -5.22
N GLY A 89 -4.30 19.51 -4.60
CA GLY A 89 -3.21 18.70 -5.14
C GLY A 89 -2.33 18.06 -4.08
N THR A 90 -1.36 17.29 -4.51
CA THR A 90 -0.43 16.58 -3.61
C THR A 90 0.86 17.35 -3.44
N VAL A 91 1.31 17.51 -2.19
CA VAL A 91 2.66 17.96 -1.87
C VAL A 91 3.48 16.74 -1.45
N PRO A 92 4.42 16.27 -2.26
CA PRO A 92 5.16 15.06 -1.98
C PRO A 92 6.18 15.25 -0.86
N MET A 93 6.47 14.17 -0.13
CA MET A 93 7.51 14.10 0.89
C MET A 93 8.92 14.10 0.26
N LEU A 94 9.07 13.46 -0.87
CA LEU A 94 10.31 13.35 -1.65
C LEU A 94 10.21 14.15 -2.95
N PRO A 95 11.34 14.51 -3.59
CA PRO A 95 11.32 15.12 -4.92
C PRO A 95 10.53 14.27 -5.93
N PRO A 96 9.78 14.90 -6.86
CA PRO A 96 9.03 14.17 -7.89
C PRO A 96 9.90 13.20 -8.71
N ALA A 97 11.16 13.53 -8.91
CA ALA A 97 12.10 12.65 -9.62
C ALA A 97 12.36 11.32 -8.91
N VAL A 98 12.16 11.22 -7.58
CA VAL A 98 12.19 9.95 -6.86
C VAL A 98 10.98 9.09 -7.24
N THR A 99 9.78 9.68 -7.26
CA THR A 99 8.56 8.99 -7.71
C THR A 99 8.70 8.52 -9.17
N GLU A 100 9.21 9.37 -10.06
CA GLU A 100 9.44 9.01 -11.47
C GLU A 100 10.46 7.87 -11.64
N ALA A 101 11.43 7.78 -10.74
CA ALA A 101 12.45 6.73 -10.79
C ALA A 101 11.98 5.38 -10.23
N LEU A 102 11.17 5.40 -9.18
CA LEU A 102 10.81 4.23 -8.38
C LEU A 102 9.36 3.79 -8.51
N GLY A 103 8.45 4.68 -8.93
CA GLY A 103 7.03 4.38 -9.03
C GLY A 103 6.77 3.17 -9.94
N LEU A 104 6.04 2.21 -9.41
CA LEU A 104 5.84 0.91 -10.04
C LEU A 104 4.96 1.03 -11.29
N GLY A 105 5.55 0.74 -12.46
CA GLY A 105 4.88 0.88 -13.75
C GLY A 105 4.88 2.31 -14.33
N LEU A 106 5.67 3.23 -13.77
CA LEU A 106 5.98 4.52 -14.42
C LEU A 106 7.07 4.38 -15.46
N ARG A 107 7.89 3.33 -15.36
CA ARG A 107 8.89 2.91 -16.34
C ARG A 107 8.60 1.49 -16.82
N GLU A 108 9.20 1.09 -17.92
CA GLU A 108 9.04 -0.26 -18.46
C GLU A 108 9.44 -1.36 -17.47
N VAL A 109 10.52 -1.11 -16.71
CA VAL A 109 11.00 -1.96 -15.62
C VAL A 109 11.23 -1.08 -14.41
N SER A 110 10.74 -1.50 -13.27
CA SER A 110 10.84 -0.76 -12.00
C SER A 110 11.64 -1.57 -10.98
N PRO A 111 12.49 -0.89 -10.18
CA PRO A 111 13.13 -1.52 -9.02
C PRO A 111 12.11 -1.64 -7.88
N ALA A 112 12.09 -2.79 -7.22
CA ALA A 112 11.18 -3.06 -6.12
C ALA A 112 11.85 -3.83 -5.00
N LEU A 113 11.31 -3.70 -3.79
CA LEU A 113 11.49 -4.67 -2.72
C LEU A 113 10.33 -5.65 -2.80
N THR A 114 10.63 -6.93 -3.05
CA THR A 114 9.62 -7.96 -3.23
C THR A 114 9.45 -8.79 -1.97
N PHE A 115 8.22 -8.91 -1.51
CA PHE A 115 7.76 -9.89 -0.54
C PHE A 115 7.16 -11.07 -1.31
N GLU A 116 7.82 -12.19 -1.25
CA GLU A 116 7.37 -13.46 -1.83
C GLU A 116 6.88 -14.35 -0.70
N LEU A 117 5.59 -14.65 -0.68
CA LEU A 117 4.90 -15.25 0.46
C LEU A 117 4.19 -16.54 0.03
N TRP A 118 4.43 -17.63 0.76
CA TRP A 118 3.65 -18.86 0.64
C TRP A 118 2.55 -18.86 1.69
N VAL A 119 1.32 -19.04 1.25
CA VAL A 119 0.12 -18.89 2.07
C VAL A 119 -0.77 -20.11 1.87
N SER A 120 -1.27 -20.72 2.96
CA SER A 120 -2.18 -21.86 2.88
C SER A 120 -3.53 -21.49 2.26
N GLU A 121 -4.36 -22.50 1.94
CA GLU A 121 -5.73 -22.27 1.47
C GLU A 121 -6.60 -21.54 2.51
N GLU A 122 -6.28 -21.64 3.80
CA GLU A 122 -6.97 -20.96 4.92
C GLU A 122 -6.39 -19.58 5.22
N GLY A 123 -5.42 -19.08 4.44
CA GLY A 123 -4.82 -17.76 4.63
C GLY A 123 -3.73 -17.73 5.72
N GLU A 124 -3.08 -18.85 6.04
CA GLU A 124 -1.93 -18.90 6.94
C GLU A 124 -0.64 -18.57 6.21
N LEU A 125 0.18 -17.66 6.72
CA LEU A 125 1.53 -17.43 6.22
C LEU A 125 2.40 -18.63 6.58
N LEU A 126 2.96 -19.32 5.58
CA LEU A 126 3.79 -20.51 5.74
C LEU A 126 5.28 -20.21 5.63
N GLU A 127 5.65 -19.38 4.66
CA GLU A 127 7.04 -18.96 4.39
C GLU A 127 7.04 -17.55 3.82
N GLU A 128 8.08 -16.77 4.14
CA GLU A 128 8.33 -15.47 3.54
C GLU A 128 9.76 -15.34 3.07
N ARG A 129 9.95 -14.64 1.95
CA ARG A 129 11.24 -14.15 1.44
C ARG A 129 11.11 -12.69 1.07
N VAL A 130 12.13 -11.91 1.40
CA VAL A 130 12.17 -10.47 1.06
C VAL A 130 13.50 -10.20 0.38
N TYR A 131 13.45 -9.61 -0.81
CA TYR A 131 14.64 -9.35 -1.62
C TYR A 131 14.41 -8.22 -2.63
N PRO A 132 15.47 -7.51 -3.05
CA PRO A 132 15.39 -6.53 -4.12
C PRO A 132 15.17 -7.23 -5.47
N SER A 133 14.35 -6.62 -6.32
CA SER A 133 13.97 -7.20 -7.61
C SER A 133 13.81 -6.16 -8.71
N TRP A 134 13.74 -6.65 -9.96
CA TRP A 134 13.26 -5.93 -11.13
C TRP A 134 11.90 -6.48 -11.51
N VAL A 135 10.91 -5.60 -11.70
CA VAL A 135 9.54 -5.97 -12.05
C VAL A 135 9.02 -5.20 -13.25
N ARG A 136 8.16 -5.82 -14.04
CA ARG A 136 7.39 -5.18 -15.12
C ARG A 136 5.94 -5.08 -14.66
N VAL A 137 5.45 -3.86 -14.45
CA VAL A 137 4.17 -3.62 -13.80
C VAL A 137 3.13 -3.09 -14.77
N THR A 138 1.96 -3.71 -14.76
CA THR A 138 0.77 -3.21 -15.43
C THR A 138 -0.07 -2.41 -14.44
N ARG A 139 -0.37 -1.15 -14.78
CA ARG A 139 -1.22 -0.29 -13.95
C ARG A 139 -2.69 -0.50 -14.29
N LEU A 140 -3.51 -0.66 -13.28
CA LEU A 140 -4.96 -0.86 -13.37
C LEU A 140 -5.67 0.05 -12.37
N THR A 141 -6.87 0.46 -12.71
CA THR A 141 -7.81 0.98 -11.72
C THR A 141 -8.45 -0.18 -10.96
N TYR A 142 -8.98 0.09 -9.75
CA TYR A 142 -9.76 -0.90 -9.00
C TYR A 142 -10.92 -1.49 -9.81
N ARG A 143 -11.50 -0.71 -10.72
CA ARG A 143 -12.58 -1.18 -11.60
C ARG A 143 -12.06 -2.15 -12.67
N GLU A 144 -10.96 -1.81 -13.33
CA GLU A 144 -10.37 -2.64 -14.39
C GLU A 144 -9.89 -3.98 -13.84
N ALA A 145 -9.34 -3.98 -12.62
CA ALA A 145 -8.86 -5.19 -11.94
C ALA A 145 -9.94 -6.29 -11.83
N LEU A 146 -11.21 -5.92 -11.73
CA LEU A 146 -12.32 -6.89 -11.64
C LEU A 146 -12.45 -7.77 -12.90
N GLY A 147 -11.98 -7.30 -14.05
CA GLY A 147 -12.03 -8.02 -15.33
C GLY A 147 -10.77 -8.85 -15.64
N VAL A 148 -9.75 -8.82 -14.79
CA VAL A 148 -8.46 -9.47 -15.06
C VAL A 148 -8.43 -10.88 -14.47
N GLU A 149 -8.44 -11.90 -15.34
CA GLU A 149 -8.45 -13.31 -14.92
C GLU A 149 -7.21 -13.69 -14.07
N ALA A 150 -6.05 -13.12 -14.38
CA ALA A 150 -4.82 -13.35 -13.64
C ALA A 150 -4.87 -12.91 -12.16
N LEU A 151 -5.87 -12.12 -11.76
CA LEU A 151 -6.10 -11.69 -10.38
C LEU A 151 -7.04 -12.60 -9.58
N ARG A 152 -7.60 -13.66 -10.18
CA ARG A 152 -8.48 -14.61 -9.47
C ARG A 152 -7.80 -15.32 -8.29
N PRO A 153 -6.54 -15.75 -8.39
CA PRO A 153 -5.85 -16.30 -7.23
C PRO A 153 -5.67 -15.27 -6.09
N LEU A 154 -5.42 -14.00 -6.42
CA LEU A 154 -5.33 -12.92 -5.44
C LEU A 154 -6.66 -12.68 -4.73
N GLU A 155 -7.78 -12.66 -5.45
CA GLU A 155 -9.13 -12.58 -4.89
C GLU A 155 -9.36 -13.70 -3.87
N ALA A 156 -9.12 -14.96 -4.25
CA ALA A 156 -9.34 -16.12 -3.38
C ALA A 156 -8.43 -16.08 -2.12
N LEU A 157 -7.16 -15.72 -2.29
CA LEU A 157 -6.23 -15.55 -1.17
C LEU A 157 -6.68 -14.43 -0.22
N ALA A 158 -7.08 -13.28 -0.76
CA ALA A 158 -7.54 -12.14 0.03
C ALA A 158 -8.78 -12.49 0.86
N GLU A 159 -9.74 -13.23 0.29
CA GLU A 159 -10.92 -13.70 1.00
C GLU A 159 -10.55 -14.67 2.14
N ALA A 160 -9.66 -15.63 1.90
CA ALA A 160 -9.19 -16.59 2.91
C ALA A 160 -8.47 -15.87 4.07
N PHE A 161 -7.51 -15.00 3.76
CA PHE A 161 -6.78 -14.25 4.78
C PHE A 161 -7.69 -13.29 5.57
N ARG A 162 -8.60 -12.61 4.90
CA ARG A 162 -9.61 -11.76 5.54
C ARG A 162 -10.49 -12.56 6.50
N ALA A 163 -11.02 -13.70 6.06
CA ALA A 163 -11.85 -14.58 6.91
C ALA A 163 -11.08 -15.02 8.16
N LYS A 164 -9.82 -15.40 8.03
CA LYS A 164 -8.94 -15.74 9.16
C LYS A 164 -8.78 -14.58 10.14
N ARG A 165 -8.50 -13.36 9.65
CA ARG A 165 -8.34 -12.18 10.52
C ARG A 165 -9.63 -11.85 11.28
N LEU A 166 -10.77 -11.89 10.61
CA LEU A 166 -12.06 -11.65 11.24
C LEU A 166 -12.38 -12.71 12.31
N ALA A 167 -12.10 -13.99 12.02
CA ALA A 167 -12.24 -15.07 12.99
C ALA A 167 -11.33 -14.89 14.22
N ALA A 168 -10.16 -14.28 14.04
CA ALA A 168 -9.24 -13.92 15.12
C ALA A 168 -9.64 -12.63 15.88
N GLY A 169 -10.76 -11.99 15.52
CA GLY A 169 -11.30 -10.81 16.21
C GLY A 169 -10.92 -9.46 15.58
N ALA A 170 -10.41 -9.44 14.35
CA ALA A 170 -10.21 -8.19 13.62
C ALA A 170 -11.56 -7.51 13.37
N LEU A 171 -11.57 -6.18 13.45
CA LEU A 171 -12.74 -5.36 13.16
C LEU A 171 -12.55 -4.61 11.85
N GLU A 172 -13.60 -4.52 11.07
CA GLU A 172 -13.65 -3.68 9.87
C GLU A 172 -14.65 -2.56 10.09
N ILE A 173 -14.20 -1.33 9.86
CA ILE A 173 -15.05 -0.15 9.92
C ILE A 173 -15.33 0.27 8.48
N ALA A 174 -16.54 0.00 7.99
CA ALA A 174 -16.97 0.37 6.65
C ALA A 174 -17.51 1.82 6.65
N LEU A 175 -16.61 2.78 6.48
CA LEU A 175 -17.00 4.18 6.27
C LEU A 175 -17.04 4.49 4.77
N PRO A 176 -18.01 5.29 4.31
CA PRO A 176 -17.99 5.81 2.94
C PRO A 176 -16.74 6.65 2.71
N GLU A 177 -15.97 6.30 1.68
CA GLU A 177 -14.83 7.09 1.25
C GLU A 177 -15.24 8.08 0.17
N VAL A 178 -14.66 9.27 0.20
CA VAL A 178 -14.92 10.32 -0.77
C VAL A 178 -13.61 10.92 -1.26
N LYS A 179 -13.59 11.31 -2.53
CA LYS A 179 -12.52 12.13 -3.11
C LYS A 179 -12.98 13.57 -3.15
N VAL A 180 -12.23 14.46 -2.53
CA VAL A 180 -12.47 15.90 -2.58
C VAL A 180 -11.47 16.55 -3.52
N ARG A 181 -11.95 17.35 -4.47
CA ARG A 181 -11.13 18.13 -5.39
C ARG A 181 -11.57 19.58 -5.37
N VAL A 182 -10.63 20.49 -5.51
CA VAL A 182 -10.88 21.91 -5.71
C VAL A 182 -10.41 22.30 -7.11
N GLU A 183 -11.33 22.82 -7.91
CA GLU A 183 -11.07 23.30 -9.28
C GLU A 183 -11.47 24.79 -9.33
N GLY A 184 -10.50 25.68 -9.16
CA GLY A 184 -10.79 27.12 -8.99
C GLY A 184 -11.51 27.39 -7.68
N GLU A 185 -12.76 27.89 -7.73
CA GLU A 185 -13.62 28.14 -6.58
C GLU A 185 -14.62 27.00 -6.32
N GLU A 186 -14.67 26.00 -7.19
CA GLU A 186 -15.61 24.87 -7.08
C GLU A 186 -14.99 23.73 -6.24
N VAL A 187 -15.76 23.26 -5.25
CA VAL A 187 -15.42 22.06 -4.46
C VAL A 187 -16.25 20.89 -4.95
N ARG A 188 -15.59 19.86 -5.46
CA ARG A 188 -16.25 18.64 -5.92
C ARG A 188 -15.99 17.50 -4.97
N ILE A 189 -17.04 16.88 -4.43
CA ILE A 189 -16.99 15.71 -3.56
C ILE A 189 -17.57 14.53 -4.34
N THR A 190 -16.74 13.51 -4.58
CA THR A 190 -17.14 12.31 -5.33
C THR A 190 -17.01 11.08 -4.43
N PRO A 191 -18.08 10.31 -4.20
CA PRO A 191 -17.99 9.04 -3.51
C PRO A 191 -17.07 8.06 -4.26
N LEU A 192 -16.23 7.36 -3.52
CA LEU A 192 -15.40 6.29 -4.08
C LEU A 192 -16.19 4.96 -4.04
N PRO A 193 -16.34 4.28 -5.19
CA PRO A 193 -17.04 3.00 -5.22
C PRO A 193 -16.30 1.93 -4.40
N PRO A 194 -17.00 1.10 -3.61
CA PRO A 194 -16.40 0.05 -2.80
C PRO A 194 -16.12 -1.20 -3.64
N TYR A 195 -15.23 -1.10 -4.64
CA TYR A 195 -14.85 -2.24 -5.47
C TYR A 195 -14.22 -3.36 -4.63
N PRO A 196 -14.56 -4.65 -4.87
CA PRO A 196 -13.94 -5.79 -4.20
C PRO A 196 -12.42 -5.83 -4.32
N SER A 197 -11.88 -5.37 -5.44
CA SER A 197 -10.44 -5.27 -5.69
C SER A 197 -9.69 -4.39 -4.67
N ARG A 198 -10.35 -3.42 -4.02
CA ARG A 198 -9.77 -2.67 -2.89
C ARG A 198 -9.45 -3.58 -1.70
N VAL A 199 -10.32 -4.56 -1.47
CA VAL A 199 -10.09 -5.56 -0.43
C VAL A 199 -8.92 -6.46 -0.80
N TRP A 200 -8.80 -6.86 -2.08
CA TRP A 200 -7.70 -7.72 -2.51
C TRP A 200 -6.33 -7.08 -2.26
N VAL A 201 -6.16 -5.83 -2.68
CA VAL A 201 -4.92 -5.07 -2.45
C VAL A 201 -4.68 -4.86 -0.96
N ARG A 202 -5.70 -4.42 -0.21
CA ARG A 202 -5.60 -4.21 1.23
C ARG A 202 -5.12 -5.47 1.97
N GLU A 203 -5.72 -6.62 1.69
CA GLU A 203 -5.35 -7.87 2.36
C GLU A 203 -3.94 -8.33 1.96
N ALA A 204 -3.52 -8.16 0.70
CA ALA A 204 -2.15 -8.43 0.27
C ALA A 204 -1.14 -7.55 1.00
N MET A 205 -1.41 -6.24 1.13
CA MET A 205 -0.54 -5.31 1.85
C MET A 205 -0.49 -5.59 3.36
N LEU A 206 -1.62 -5.96 3.97
CA LEU A 206 -1.65 -6.39 5.36
C LEU A 206 -0.82 -7.66 5.59
N LEU A 207 -0.89 -8.62 4.67
CA LEU A 207 -0.11 -9.86 4.74
C LEU A 207 1.40 -9.59 4.56
N ALA A 208 1.78 -8.69 3.64
CA ALA A 208 3.16 -8.25 3.49
C ALA A 208 3.68 -7.55 4.76
N GLY A 209 2.89 -6.68 5.37
CA GLY A 209 3.23 -6.05 6.64
C GLY A 209 3.38 -7.06 7.79
N TYR A 210 2.52 -8.07 7.83
CA TYR A 210 2.64 -9.18 8.80
C TYR A 210 3.92 -10.00 8.57
N ALA A 211 4.23 -10.32 7.32
CA ALA A 211 5.46 -11.03 6.95
C ALA A 211 6.72 -10.21 7.29
N ALA A 212 6.71 -8.90 7.05
CA ALA A 212 7.80 -7.99 7.44
C ALA A 212 8.03 -8.00 8.95
N ALA A 213 6.96 -7.94 9.74
CA ALA A 213 7.04 -8.00 11.20
C ALA A 213 7.57 -9.37 11.68
N HIS A 214 7.11 -10.47 11.06
CA HIS A 214 7.56 -11.82 11.37
C HIS A 214 9.06 -11.99 11.08
N LEU A 215 9.51 -11.55 9.91
CA LEU A 215 10.92 -11.54 9.53
C LEU A 215 11.76 -10.73 10.53
N ALA A 216 11.31 -9.52 10.88
CA ALA A 216 12.03 -8.65 11.80
C ALA A 216 12.19 -9.26 13.19
N VAL A 217 11.16 -9.92 13.71
CA VAL A 217 11.23 -10.63 15.01
C VAL A 217 12.17 -11.81 14.91
N ARG A 218 12.06 -12.63 13.87
CA ARG A 218 12.90 -13.82 13.67
C ARG A 218 14.39 -13.48 13.56
N GLU A 219 14.71 -12.40 12.81
CA GLU A 219 16.11 -11.99 12.58
C GLU A 219 16.62 -10.99 13.65
N GLY A 220 15.79 -10.61 14.65
CA GLY A 220 16.18 -9.66 15.69
C GLY A 220 16.45 -8.24 15.15
N LEU A 221 15.77 -7.84 14.08
CA LEU A 221 15.95 -6.53 13.45
C LEU A 221 15.20 -5.44 14.23
N PRO A 222 15.78 -4.25 14.41
CA PRO A 222 15.04 -3.09 14.90
C PRO A 222 14.02 -2.66 13.84
N PHE A 223 12.73 -2.77 14.16
CA PHE A 223 11.65 -2.53 13.23
C PHE A 223 10.48 -1.81 13.90
N PRO A 224 9.81 -0.84 13.26
CA PRO A 224 8.63 -0.22 13.80
C PRO A 224 7.43 -1.18 13.67
N PHE A 225 6.83 -1.55 14.81
CA PHE A 225 5.63 -2.39 14.83
C PHE A 225 4.40 -1.53 15.07
N ALA A 226 3.42 -1.59 14.16
CA ALA A 226 2.10 -1.05 14.39
C ALA A 226 1.25 -2.11 15.11
N THR A 227 0.91 -1.85 16.37
CA THR A 227 0.13 -2.76 17.21
C THR A 227 -1.15 -2.09 17.70
N GLN A 228 -2.16 -2.90 17.97
CA GLN A 228 -3.38 -2.46 18.62
C GLN A 228 -3.69 -3.42 19.76
N GLU A 229 -3.90 -2.88 20.96
CA GLU A 229 -4.35 -3.69 22.09
C GLU A 229 -5.78 -4.19 21.86
N ALA A 230 -6.09 -5.35 22.45
CA ALA A 230 -7.45 -5.85 22.43
C ALA A 230 -8.40 -4.82 23.07
N PRO A 231 -9.61 -4.63 22.54
CA PRO A 231 -10.54 -3.66 23.09
C PRO A 231 -10.88 -4.03 24.54
N ALA A 232 -10.83 -3.03 25.43
CA ALA A 232 -11.16 -3.23 26.86
C ALA A 232 -12.58 -3.73 27.07
N ARG A 233 -13.46 -3.57 26.10
CA ARG A 233 -14.84 -4.05 26.10
C ARG A 233 -15.17 -4.57 24.71
N ARG A 234 -15.58 -5.85 24.59
CA ARG A 234 -16.16 -6.38 23.34
C ARG A 234 -17.46 -5.65 23.04
N VAL A 235 -17.57 -5.15 21.83
CA VAL A 235 -18.85 -4.67 21.30
C VAL A 235 -19.55 -5.89 20.70
N GLU A 236 -20.60 -6.39 21.38
CA GLU A 236 -21.46 -7.43 20.85
C GLU A 236 -22.61 -6.76 20.10
N GLY A 237 -22.79 -7.10 18.82
CA GLY A 237 -23.90 -6.64 17.99
C GLY A 237 -23.52 -6.44 16.53
N GLU A 238 -24.45 -6.73 15.65
CA GLU A 238 -24.37 -6.35 14.24
C GLU A 238 -24.43 -4.82 14.14
N GLY A 239 -23.37 -4.25 13.54
CA GLY A 239 -23.27 -2.86 13.12
C GLY A 239 -23.89 -1.83 14.06
N LEU A 240 -23.09 -1.07 14.78
CA LEU A 240 -23.59 0.14 15.44
C LEU A 240 -24.25 1.02 14.36
N PRO A 241 -25.57 1.31 14.47
CA PRO A 241 -26.19 2.23 13.54
C PRO A 241 -25.48 3.58 13.68
N LEU A 242 -25.03 4.14 12.56
CA LEU A 242 -24.41 5.49 12.48
C LEU A 242 -25.36 6.59 12.94
N GLU A 243 -26.61 6.31 13.22
CA GLU A 243 -27.65 7.23 13.69
C GLU A 243 -27.44 7.80 15.09
N GLY A 244 -26.32 7.56 15.76
CA GLY A 244 -26.09 8.05 17.13
C GLY A 244 -24.85 8.92 17.34
N PHE A 245 -24.04 9.17 16.31
CA PHE A 245 -22.91 10.09 16.42
C PHE A 245 -23.31 11.50 15.91
N PRO A 246 -23.65 12.42 16.80
CA PRO A 246 -23.82 13.81 16.39
C PRO A 246 -22.44 14.36 16.05
N LEU A 247 -22.06 14.33 14.77
CA LEU A 247 -21.07 15.26 14.26
C LEU A 247 -21.68 16.65 14.33
N LYS A 248 -21.65 17.24 15.52
CA LYS A 248 -21.87 18.69 15.63
C LYS A 248 -20.59 19.36 15.14
N PRO A 249 -20.65 20.23 14.13
CA PRO A 249 -19.58 21.15 13.85
C PRO A 249 -19.31 21.91 15.17
N LYS A 250 -18.07 21.95 15.60
CA LYS A 250 -17.68 22.93 16.65
C LYS A 250 -17.62 24.24 15.92
N ASP A 251 -18.44 25.19 16.42
CA ASP A 251 -18.39 26.62 16.06
C ASP A 251 -16.97 27.19 16.20
#